data_b3415aacf1d95cba2b31b49e08e422c0
#
_entry.id   b3415aacf1d95cba2b31b49e08e422c0
#
_cell.length_a   1.000
_cell.length_b   1.000
_cell.length_c   1.000
_cell.angle_alpha   90.00
_cell.angle_beta   90.00
_cell.angle_gamma   90.00
#
_symmetry.space_group_name_H-M   'P 1'
#
loop_
_entity.id
_entity.type
_entity.pdbx_description
1 polymer ?
#
loop_
_entity_poly.entity_id
_entity_poly.type
_entity_poly.pdbx_seq_one_letter_code
_entity_poly.pdbx_strand_id
1 'polypeptide(L)'
;MKNSYTRIYISAAMILCGISSGFAQEDAEKLKKQADKYIVEAQEALYENDFAGAEASYRKAISKDPSNLNAKYNMGNLYYTKEKSLNAEQRLKEAAEIDATKEEKHRIYHNLGNSFM
;
A
#
# COMPACT_ATOMS: atom_id res chain seq x y z
N MET A 1 14.41 -42.38 -29.18
CA MET A 1 14.43 -42.65 -27.74
C MET A 1 14.97 -41.50 -26.89
N LYS A 2 15.76 -40.59 -27.41
CA LYS A 2 16.35 -39.48 -26.61
C LYS A 2 15.40 -38.33 -26.26
N ASN A 3 14.20 -38.24 -26.85
CA ASN A 3 13.31 -37.07 -26.68
C ASN A 3 12.20 -37.23 -25.65
N SER A 4 12.02 -38.45 -25.09
CA SER A 4 10.91 -38.70 -24.14
C SER A 4 11.23 -38.16 -22.73
N TYR A 5 12.45 -38.29 -22.30
CA TYR A 5 12.87 -37.80 -20.96
C TYR A 5 12.98 -36.29 -20.89
N THR A 6 13.45 -35.63 -21.95
CA THR A 6 13.54 -34.16 -22.03
C THR A 6 12.16 -33.49 -21.97
N ARG A 7 11.14 -34.11 -22.56
CA ARG A 7 9.77 -33.60 -22.51
C ARG A 7 9.16 -33.70 -21.10
N ILE A 8 9.50 -34.73 -20.35
CA ILE A 8 9.02 -34.94 -18.99
C ILE A 8 9.64 -33.88 -18.03
N TYR A 9 10.92 -33.56 -18.17
CA TYR A 9 11.58 -32.56 -17.37
C TYR A 9 11.09 -31.14 -17.66
N ILE A 10 10.77 -30.81 -18.91
CA ILE A 10 10.24 -29.50 -19.29
C ILE A 10 8.82 -29.32 -18.73
N SER A 11 7.99 -30.33 -18.75
CA SER A 11 6.64 -30.28 -18.18
C SER A 11 6.67 -30.21 -16.64
N ALA A 12 7.60 -30.89 -15.98
CA ALA A 12 7.76 -30.82 -14.54
C ALA A 12 8.28 -29.43 -14.08
N ALA A 13 9.19 -28.82 -14.85
CA ALA A 13 9.70 -27.48 -14.57
C ALA A 13 8.64 -26.39 -14.72
N MET A 14 7.74 -26.51 -15.73
CA MET A 14 6.63 -25.56 -15.89
C MET A 14 5.57 -25.67 -14.77
N ILE A 15 5.32 -26.86 -14.27
CA ILE A 15 4.39 -27.06 -13.14
C ILE A 15 4.95 -26.43 -11.86
N LEU A 16 6.25 -26.55 -11.61
CA LEU A 16 6.91 -25.95 -10.44
C LEU A 16 6.91 -24.41 -10.49
N CYS A 17 7.10 -23.79 -11.66
CA CYS A 17 7.00 -22.34 -11.82
C CYS A 17 5.57 -21.80 -11.62
N GLY A 18 4.54 -22.56 -12.01
CA GLY A 18 3.15 -22.17 -11.83
C GLY A 18 2.70 -22.19 -10.37
N ILE A 19 3.21 -23.13 -9.57
CA ILE A 19 2.86 -23.26 -8.16
C ILE A 19 3.49 -22.14 -7.33
N SER A 20 4.73 -21.76 -7.60
CA SER A 20 5.41 -20.70 -6.86
C SER A 20 4.80 -19.32 -7.07
N SER A 21 4.29 -19.02 -8.27
CA SER A 21 3.59 -17.76 -8.54
C SER A 21 2.23 -17.69 -7.86
N GLY A 22 1.53 -18.82 -7.70
CA GLY A 22 0.25 -18.87 -6.97
C GLY A 22 0.40 -18.55 -5.48
N PHE A 23 1.39 -19.10 -4.81
CA PHE A 23 1.67 -18.82 -3.38
C PHE A 23 2.09 -17.37 -3.15
N ALA A 24 2.93 -16.79 -4.01
CA ALA A 24 3.36 -15.39 -3.91
C ALA A 24 2.18 -14.41 -4.10
N GLN A 25 1.22 -14.70 -4.99
CA GLN A 25 0.00 -13.89 -5.17
C GLN A 25 -0.94 -13.99 -3.96
N GLU A 26 -1.11 -15.18 -3.39
CA GLU A 26 -1.94 -15.38 -2.19
C GLU A 26 -1.37 -14.61 -0.99
N ASP A 27 -0.05 -14.64 -0.78
CA ASP A 27 0.61 -13.90 0.28
C ASP A 27 0.49 -12.38 0.10
N ALA A 28 0.65 -11.87 -1.12
CA ALA A 28 0.48 -10.46 -1.45
C ALA A 28 -0.95 -9.98 -1.20
N GLU A 29 -1.96 -10.76 -1.58
CA GLU A 29 -3.37 -10.47 -1.34
C GLU A 29 -3.70 -10.45 0.15
N LYS A 30 -3.13 -11.37 0.92
CA LYS A 30 -3.27 -11.42 2.38
C LYS A 30 -2.67 -10.18 3.05
N LEU A 31 -1.48 -9.75 2.63
CA LEU A 31 -0.84 -8.55 3.15
C LEU A 31 -1.66 -7.29 2.82
N LYS A 32 -2.21 -7.20 1.62
CA LYS A 32 -3.11 -6.12 1.23
C LYS A 32 -4.34 -6.04 2.13
N LYS A 33 -5.01 -7.17 2.39
CA LYS A 33 -6.16 -7.22 3.32
C LYS A 33 -5.78 -6.81 4.74
N GLN A 34 -4.58 -7.18 5.21
CA GLN A 34 -4.08 -6.73 6.51
C GLN A 34 -3.84 -5.21 6.52
N ALA A 35 -3.30 -4.64 5.45
CA ALA A 35 -3.14 -3.20 5.33
C ALA A 35 -4.48 -2.47 5.38
N ASP A 36 -5.47 -2.94 4.64
CA ASP A 36 -6.82 -2.36 4.63
C ASP A 36 -7.48 -2.40 6.03
N LYS A 37 -7.28 -3.47 6.79
CA LYS A 37 -7.73 -3.55 8.18
C LYS A 37 -7.10 -2.46 9.06
N TYR A 38 -5.79 -2.25 8.94
CA TYR A 38 -5.12 -1.19 9.69
C TYR A 38 -5.56 0.22 9.27
N ILE A 39 -5.96 0.41 8.02
CA ILE A 39 -6.55 1.69 7.58
C ILE A 39 -7.88 1.94 8.30
N VAL A 40 -8.73 0.93 8.44
CA VAL A 40 -9.99 1.04 9.19
C VAL A 40 -9.72 1.36 10.66
N GLU A 41 -8.79 0.65 11.29
CA GLU A 41 -8.38 0.93 12.68
C GLU A 41 -7.88 2.38 12.86
N ALA A 42 -7.13 2.89 11.89
CA ALA A 42 -6.67 4.28 11.91
C ALA A 42 -7.81 5.29 11.80
N GLN A 43 -8.82 4.99 10.97
CA GLN A 43 -10.00 5.85 10.83
C GLN A 43 -10.85 5.86 12.10
N GLU A 44 -11.01 4.71 12.75
CA GLU A 44 -11.68 4.60 14.05
C GLU A 44 -10.95 5.42 15.12
N ALA A 45 -9.61 5.32 15.19
CA ALA A 45 -8.81 6.12 16.10
C ALA A 45 -8.97 7.63 15.85
N LEU A 46 -9.05 8.05 14.59
CA LEU A 46 -9.33 9.46 14.23
C LEU A 46 -10.71 9.92 14.70
N TYR A 47 -11.71 9.07 14.58
CA TYR A 47 -13.05 9.37 15.07
C TYR A 47 -13.08 9.60 16.59
N GLU A 48 -12.22 8.90 17.33
CA GLU A 48 -12.04 9.06 18.77
C GLU A 48 -11.04 10.18 19.14
N ASN A 49 -10.53 10.94 18.18
CA ASN A 49 -9.48 11.93 18.34
C ASN A 49 -8.13 11.38 18.85
N ASP A 50 -7.91 10.08 18.69
CA ASP A 50 -6.63 9.44 18.98
C ASP A 50 -5.68 9.52 17.76
N PHE A 51 -5.04 10.67 17.62
CA PHE A 51 -4.13 10.93 16.50
C PHE A 51 -2.87 10.06 16.53
N ALA A 52 -2.37 9.74 17.72
CA ALA A 52 -1.22 8.86 17.87
C ALA A 52 -1.55 7.42 17.49
N GLY A 53 -2.71 6.92 17.87
CA GLY A 53 -3.22 5.61 17.47
C GLY A 53 -3.46 5.52 15.96
N ALA A 54 -4.03 6.57 15.36
CA ALA A 54 -4.24 6.66 13.93
C ALA A 54 -2.91 6.63 13.16
N GLU A 55 -1.91 7.42 13.58
CA GLU A 55 -0.58 7.41 12.98
C GLU A 55 0.07 6.02 13.05
N ALA A 56 0.01 5.36 14.22
CA ALA A 56 0.56 4.04 14.40
C ALA A 56 -0.10 3.01 13.47
N SER A 57 -1.41 3.07 13.31
CA SER A 57 -2.17 2.16 12.44
C SER A 57 -1.88 2.40 10.96
N TYR A 58 -1.79 3.65 10.50
CA TYR A 58 -1.36 3.94 9.13
C TYR A 58 0.08 3.47 8.86
N ARG A 59 1.00 3.60 9.81
CA ARG A 59 2.36 3.04 9.67
C ARG A 59 2.35 1.52 9.53
N LYS A 60 1.51 0.83 10.28
CA LYS A 60 1.32 -0.63 10.15
C LYS A 60 0.77 -0.99 8.76
N ALA A 61 -0.23 -0.26 8.27
CA ALA A 61 -0.77 -0.46 6.94
C ALA A 61 0.31 -0.32 5.85
N ILE A 62 1.10 0.74 5.89
CA ILE A 62 2.20 1.00 4.94
C ILE A 62 3.28 -0.09 5.04
N SER A 63 3.56 -0.61 6.23
CA SER A 63 4.52 -1.71 6.41
C SER A 63 4.04 -3.03 5.79
N LYS A 64 2.73 -3.29 5.78
CA LYS A 64 2.12 -4.47 5.15
C LYS A 64 2.00 -4.34 3.63
N ASP A 65 1.65 -3.17 3.16
CA ASP A 65 1.52 -2.85 1.74
C ASP A 65 2.13 -1.46 1.46
N PRO A 66 3.43 -1.39 1.12
CA PRO A 66 4.12 -0.12 0.85
C PRO A 66 3.56 0.65 -0.35
N SER A 67 2.81 0.00 -1.22
CA SER A 67 2.16 0.62 -2.38
C SER A 67 0.72 1.07 -2.12
N ASN A 68 0.24 0.96 -0.88
CA ASN A 68 -1.13 1.34 -0.53
C ASN A 68 -1.31 2.86 -0.56
N LEU A 69 -1.97 3.33 -1.62
CA LEU A 69 -2.25 4.75 -1.85
C LEU A 69 -3.08 5.35 -0.71
N ASN A 70 -4.13 4.64 -0.28
CA ASN A 70 -5.05 5.14 0.74
C ASN A 70 -4.35 5.37 2.09
N ALA A 71 -3.46 4.44 2.50
CA ALA A 71 -2.72 4.57 3.74
C ALA A 71 -1.79 5.79 3.70
N LYS A 72 -1.03 5.98 2.61
CA LYS A 72 -0.11 7.11 2.46
C LYS A 72 -0.85 8.44 2.34
N TYR A 73 -1.93 8.49 1.57
CA TYR A 73 -2.74 9.68 1.42
C TYR A 73 -3.40 10.11 2.74
N ASN A 74 -4.02 9.17 3.45
CA ASN A 74 -4.68 9.46 4.72
C ASN A 74 -3.68 9.85 5.82
N MET A 75 -2.49 9.24 5.83
CA MET A 75 -1.42 9.65 6.74
C MET A 75 -0.90 11.06 6.42
N GLY A 76 -0.81 11.44 5.15
CA GLY A 76 -0.50 12.80 4.73
C GLY A 76 -1.54 13.81 5.24
N ASN A 77 -2.82 13.48 5.12
CA ASN A 77 -3.91 14.31 5.64
C ASN A 77 -3.88 14.43 7.17
N LEU A 78 -3.53 13.35 7.87
CA LEU A 78 -3.38 13.37 9.32
C LEU A 78 -2.30 14.37 9.75
N TYR A 79 -1.13 14.35 9.11
CA TYR A 79 -0.06 15.30 9.40
C TYR A 79 -0.43 16.74 9.05
N TYR A 80 -1.12 16.94 7.93
CA TYR A 80 -1.63 18.25 7.55
C TYR A 80 -2.56 18.82 8.62
N THR A 81 -3.52 18.03 9.10
CA THR A 81 -4.45 18.43 10.16
C THR A 81 -3.75 18.78 11.47
N LYS A 82 -2.58 18.21 11.71
CA LYS A 82 -1.76 18.47 12.90
C LYS A 82 -0.67 19.52 12.68
N GLU A 83 -0.75 20.30 11.61
CA GLU A 83 0.23 21.34 11.26
C GLU A 83 1.68 20.81 11.09
N LYS A 84 1.82 19.52 10.79
CA LYS A 84 3.11 18.89 10.49
C LYS A 84 3.37 18.87 8.98
N SER A 85 3.44 20.04 8.36
CA SER A 85 3.47 20.21 6.92
C SER A 85 4.58 19.44 6.20
N LEU A 86 5.78 19.36 6.75
CA LEU A 86 6.88 18.58 6.15
C LEU A 86 6.59 17.09 6.08
N ASN A 87 6.01 16.50 7.12
CA ASN A 87 5.61 15.10 7.13
C ASN A 87 4.43 14.83 6.17
N ALA A 88 3.49 15.78 6.09
CA ALA A 88 2.40 15.73 5.13
C ALA A 88 2.92 15.74 3.69
N GLU A 89 3.83 16.65 3.37
CA GLU A 89 4.47 16.74 2.07
C GLU A 89 5.12 15.43 1.65
N GLN A 90 5.92 14.82 2.53
CA GLN A 90 6.59 13.56 2.24
C GLN A 90 5.59 12.46 1.92
N ARG A 91 4.54 12.29 2.74
CA ARG A 91 3.54 11.23 2.53
C ARG A 91 2.69 11.45 1.28
N LEU A 92 2.35 12.69 0.98
CA LEU A 92 1.61 13.02 -0.22
C LEU A 92 2.46 12.84 -1.49
N LYS A 93 3.75 13.15 -1.44
CA LYS A 93 4.68 12.82 -2.53
C LYS A 93 4.79 11.32 -2.76
N GLU A 94 4.95 10.52 -1.69
CA GLU A 94 4.97 9.06 -1.78
C GLU A 94 3.66 8.52 -2.37
N ALA A 95 2.52 9.09 -2.01
CA ALA A 95 1.22 8.71 -2.58
C ALA A 95 1.13 9.05 -4.07
N ALA A 96 1.67 10.19 -4.50
CA ALA A 96 1.68 10.61 -5.91
C ALA A 96 2.55 9.73 -6.81
N GLU A 97 3.55 9.04 -6.26
CA GLU A 97 4.42 8.10 -6.98
C GLU A 97 3.74 6.76 -7.27
N ILE A 98 2.65 6.46 -6.59
CA ILE A 98 1.87 5.24 -6.81
C ILE A 98 0.99 5.42 -8.06
N ASP A 99 0.77 4.34 -8.81
CA ASP A 99 -0.13 4.36 -9.96
C ASP A 99 -1.58 4.59 -9.48
N ALA A 100 -2.04 5.81 -9.69
CA ALA A 100 -3.30 6.31 -9.19
C ALA A 100 -4.17 6.84 -10.34
N THR A 101 -5.48 6.84 -10.15
CA THR A 101 -6.41 7.45 -11.10
C THR A 101 -6.19 8.96 -11.21
N LYS A 102 -6.73 9.58 -12.26
CA LYS A 102 -6.63 11.02 -12.47
C LYS A 102 -7.23 11.83 -11.31
N GLU A 103 -8.37 11.38 -10.80
CA GLU A 103 -9.03 12.01 -9.64
C GLU A 103 -8.22 11.87 -8.35
N GLU A 104 -7.64 10.72 -8.11
CA GLU A 104 -6.78 10.48 -6.95
C GLU A 104 -5.54 11.35 -7.00
N LYS A 105 -4.87 11.44 -8.15
CA LYS A 105 -3.74 12.36 -8.36
C LYS A 105 -4.13 13.81 -8.14
N HIS A 106 -5.30 14.24 -8.63
CA HIS A 106 -5.78 15.60 -8.41
C HIS A 106 -5.94 15.92 -6.92
N ARG A 107 -6.55 15.03 -6.14
CA ARG A 107 -6.68 15.19 -4.68
C ARG A 107 -5.33 15.23 -3.97
N ILE A 108 -4.39 14.37 -4.38
CA ILE A 108 -3.03 14.31 -3.82
C ILE A 108 -2.32 15.64 -4.06
N TYR A 109 -2.31 16.14 -5.29
CA TYR A 109 -1.62 17.40 -5.63
C TYR A 109 -2.30 18.62 -5.00
N HIS A 110 -3.62 18.62 -4.85
CA HIS A 110 -4.33 19.68 -4.15
C HIS A 110 -3.90 19.73 -2.67
N ASN A 111 -3.85 18.60 -2.00
CA ASN A 111 -3.44 18.54 -0.60
C ASN A 111 -1.95 18.81 -0.42
N LEU A 112 -1.12 18.38 -1.38
CA LEU A 112 0.30 18.72 -1.39
C LEU A 112 0.49 20.23 -1.50
N GLY A 113 -0.24 20.92 -2.39
CA GLY A 113 -0.24 22.37 -2.48
C GLY A 113 -0.62 23.07 -1.16
N ASN A 114 -1.64 22.55 -0.48
CA ASN A 114 -2.09 23.09 0.81
C ASN A 114 -1.08 22.84 1.95
N SER A 115 -0.25 21.82 1.87
CA SER A 115 0.76 21.54 2.90
C SER A 115 1.91 22.55 2.96
N PHE A 116 2.07 23.34 1.89
CA PHE A 116 3.08 24.41 1.82
C PHE A 116 2.58 25.78 2.33
N MET A 117 1.30 25.91 2.56
CA MET A 117 0.70 27.15 3.11
C MET A 117 0.64 27.13 4.63
#